data_cc50b1427c7778880d7b382d4805bc15
#
_entry.id   cc50b1427c7778880d7b382d4805bc15
#
_cell.length_a   1.000
_cell.length_b   1.000
_cell.length_c   1.000
_cell.angle_alpha   90.00
_cell.angle_beta   90.00
_cell.angle_gamma   90.00
#
_symmetry.space_group_name_H-M   'P 1'
#
loop_
_entity.id
_entity.type
_entity.pdbx_description
1 polymer ?
#
loop_
_entity_poly.entity_id
_entity_poly.type
_entity_poly.pdbx_seq_one_letter_code
_entity_poly.pdbx_strand_id
1 'polypeptide(L)'
;MIQFLSLLFYFIVPYLVIVLCRKYMVLNKIGEILILYIVGILISNVIVFPLGLGESLKGIQDTLTSVMILLAFPMILFGCDFKNWKLKNAIVALCIGLVSVLAVDIAGYYIFNDEQTGFSKIAGLLVGVYTGGTPNLASLKIALDVEADTYIFVHTFDMIISFVYLVFLMSFGIKVFRLFLRQQDNRTTRQQDEEEVRRQDNKTTRQQDDVELSTAYSGIFTKKHFPKTLGALGLAILIVGVGMGISLLISGKVDNMLVLILTMTTLSIAASFLPFVRKMEKSYDAGMYLVLIFSLVVATMVDITSIDYKAGINIIMYIAFVIFCSLVLSIVLAKIFKVDSDTMVITSVALVNSPLFVPMIAESMKNKKVIITGIAVGVIGYAVGNYLGILVYQLL
;
A
#
# COMPACT_ATOMS: atom_id res chain seq x y z
N MET A 1 -7.16 -16.32 25.71
CA MET A 1 -7.14 -17.49 24.80
C MET A 1 -7.43 -17.04 23.35
N ILE A 2 -8.53 -16.33 23.08
CA ILE A 2 -8.92 -15.86 21.74
C ILE A 2 -7.83 -14.98 21.10
N GLN A 3 -7.29 -14.01 21.82
CA GLN A 3 -6.22 -13.14 21.32
C GLN A 3 -4.95 -13.89 20.92
N PHE A 4 -4.57 -14.92 21.66
CA PHE A 4 -3.43 -15.77 21.31
C PHE A 4 -3.70 -16.61 20.06
N LEU A 5 -4.92 -17.13 19.94
CA LEU A 5 -5.32 -17.91 18.78
C LEU A 5 -5.39 -17.04 17.51
N SER A 6 -5.90 -15.81 17.63
CA SER A 6 -5.93 -14.84 16.52
C SER A 6 -4.51 -14.43 16.10
N LEU A 7 -3.59 -14.27 17.04
CA LEU A 7 -2.19 -13.96 16.72
C LEU A 7 -1.55 -15.09 15.91
N LEU A 8 -1.74 -16.35 16.33
CA LEU A 8 -1.28 -17.51 15.57
C LEU A 8 -1.91 -17.56 14.17
N PHE A 9 -3.19 -17.27 14.06
CA PHE A 9 -3.91 -17.20 12.79
C PHE A 9 -3.26 -16.15 11.86
N TYR A 10 -3.04 -14.92 12.31
CA TYR A 10 -2.44 -13.85 11.53
C TYR A 10 -1.03 -14.15 11.03
N PHE A 11 -0.25 -14.94 11.76
CA PHE A 11 1.10 -15.33 11.34
C PHE A 11 1.13 -16.60 10.49
N ILE A 12 0.24 -17.56 10.74
CA ILE A 12 0.29 -18.86 10.04
C ILE A 12 -0.41 -18.79 8.67
N VAL A 13 -1.56 -18.11 8.57
CA VAL A 13 -2.36 -18.10 7.34
C VAL A 13 -1.61 -17.48 6.16
N PRO A 14 -0.88 -16.37 6.28
CA PRO A 14 -0.08 -15.85 5.17
C PRO A 14 0.96 -16.86 4.66
N TYR A 15 1.60 -17.59 5.57
CA TYR A 15 2.54 -18.66 5.18
C TYR A 15 1.85 -19.79 4.39
N LEU A 16 0.68 -20.23 4.86
CA LEU A 16 -0.10 -21.25 4.16
C LEU A 16 -0.53 -20.77 2.77
N VAL A 17 -0.96 -19.52 2.64
CA VAL A 17 -1.33 -18.93 1.35
C VAL A 17 -0.14 -18.88 0.40
N ILE A 18 1.05 -18.49 0.86
CA ILE A 18 2.27 -18.54 0.03
C ILE A 18 2.52 -19.97 -0.47
N VAL A 19 2.42 -20.98 0.41
CA VAL A 19 2.63 -22.39 0.03
C VAL A 19 1.58 -22.85 -1.00
N LEU A 20 0.32 -22.45 -0.83
CA LEU A 20 -0.75 -22.76 -1.77
C LEU A 20 -0.54 -22.08 -3.13
N CYS A 21 -0.17 -20.80 -3.16
CA CYS A 21 0.13 -20.06 -4.38
C CYS A 21 1.28 -20.71 -5.17
N ARG A 22 2.30 -21.20 -4.48
CA ARG A 22 3.40 -21.93 -5.12
C ARG A 22 2.98 -23.28 -5.71
N LYS A 23 2.04 -23.94 -5.05
CA LYS A 23 1.57 -25.28 -5.49
C LYS A 23 0.58 -25.20 -6.66
N TYR A 24 -0.27 -24.17 -6.68
CA TYR A 24 -1.36 -24.04 -7.64
C TYR A 24 -1.20 -22.78 -8.50
N MET A 25 -0.94 -22.97 -9.80
CA MET A 25 -0.73 -21.89 -10.77
C MET A 25 -1.90 -20.90 -10.85
N VAL A 26 -3.13 -21.35 -10.63
CA VAL A 26 -4.33 -20.50 -10.63
C VAL A 26 -4.28 -19.51 -9.45
N LEU A 27 -3.95 -19.99 -8.25
CA LEU A 27 -3.83 -19.17 -7.05
C LEU A 27 -2.66 -18.16 -7.17
N ASN A 28 -1.56 -18.60 -7.78
CA ASN A 28 -0.42 -17.72 -8.05
C ASN A 28 -0.76 -16.55 -9.00
N LYS A 29 -1.67 -16.77 -9.97
CA LYS A 29 -2.16 -15.71 -10.85
C LYS A 29 -3.07 -14.70 -10.14
N ILE A 30 -3.77 -15.12 -9.09
CA ILE A 30 -4.63 -14.28 -8.26
C ILE A 30 -3.78 -13.40 -7.34
N GLY A 31 -2.68 -13.93 -6.81
CA GLY A 31 -1.78 -13.25 -5.90
C GLY A 31 -2.13 -13.46 -4.43
N GLU A 32 -1.10 -13.54 -3.58
CA GLU A 32 -1.21 -13.89 -2.16
C GLU A 32 -2.09 -12.90 -1.39
N ILE A 33 -1.92 -11.60 -1.65
CA ILE A 33 -2.64 -10.56 -0.90
C ILE A 33 -4.13 -10.59 -1.19
N LEU A 34 -4.52 -10.78 -2.47
CA LEU A 34 -5.92 -10.86 -2.83
C LEU A 34 -6.60 -12.07 -2.17
N ILE A 35 -5.90 -13.20 -2.11
CA ILE A 35 -6.39 -14.39 -1.42
C ILE A 35 -6.54 -14.12 0.08
N LEU A 36 -5.57 -13.43 0.69
CA LEU A 36 -5.64 -13.06 2.11
C LEU A 36 -6.78 -12.09 2.41
N TYR A 37 -7.08 -11.14 1.50
CA TYR A 37 -8.26 -10.29 1.64
C TYR A 37 -9.56 -11.10 1.59
N ILE A 38 -9.71 -12.00 0.62
CA ILE A 38 -10.90 -12.87 0.52
C ILE A 38 -11.05 -13.71 1.79
N VAL A 39 -9.97 -14.35 2.24
CA VAL A 39 -9.98 -15.18 3.45
C VAL A 39 -10.31 -14.35 4.69
N GLY A 40 -9.69 -13.17 4.84
CA GLY A 40 -9.93 -12.28 5.98
C GLY A 40 -11.37 -11.79 6.05
N ILE A 41 -11.92 -11.28 4.94
CA ILE A 41 -13.31 -10.82 4.84
C ILE A 41 -14.30 -11.96 5.10
N LEU A 42 -14.05 -13.15 4.56
CA LEU A 42 -14.90 -14.31 4.82
C LEU A 42 -14.90 -14.69 6.31
N ILE A 43 -13.72 -14.76 6.94
CA ILE A 43 -13.59 -15.13 8.35
C ILE A 43 -14.23 -14.07 9.24
N SER A 44 -14.01 -12.79 8.97
CA SER A 44 -14.61 -11.73 9.77
C SER A 44 -16.13 -11.79 9.75
N ASN A 45 -16.73 -11.95 8.58
CA ASN A 45 -18.19 -11.89 8.42
C ASN A 45 -18.90 -13.22 8.70
N VAL A 46 -18.21 -14.37 8.63
CA VAL A 46 -18.79 -15.68 8.94
C VAL A 46 -18.55 -16.09 10.40
N ILE A 47 -17.43 -15.65 10.99
CA ILE A 47 -17.02 -16.12 12.33
C ILE A 47 -16.93 -14.96 13.32
N VAL A 48 -16.12 -13.91 13.04
CA VAL A 48 -15.75 -12.90 14.03
C VAL A 48 -16.95 -12.07 14.45
N PHE A 49 -17.66 -11.48 13.50
CA PHE A 49 -18.81 -10.62 13.81
C PHE A 49 -20.03 -11.42 14.29
N PRO A 50 -20.44 -12.54 13.68
CA PRO A 50 -21.55 -13.33 14.18
C PRO A 50 -21.37 -13.87 15.61
N LEU A 51 -20.11 -14.11 16.01
CA LEU A 51 -19.78 -14.54 17.38
C LEU A 51 -19.53 -13.37 18.36
N GLY A 52 -19.67 -12.12 17.92
CA GLY A 52 -19.45 -10.93 18.75
C GLY A 52 -17.98 -10.75 19.18
N LEU A 53 -17.02 -11.28 18.43
CA LEU A 53 -15.59 -11.23 18.78
C LEU A 53 -14.91 -9.96 18.31
N GLY A 54 -15.56 -9.10 17.50
CA GLY A 54 -14.97 -7.90 16.90
C GLY A 54 -14.34 -6.96 17.94
N GLU A 55 -15.07 -6.59 18.98
CA GLU A 55 -14.58 -5.73 20.06
C GLU A 55 -13.36 -6.35 20.79
N SER A 56 -13.38 -7.67 21.01
CA SER A 56 -12.29 -8.39 21.69
C SER A 56 -11.00 -8.47 20.86
N LEU A 57 -11.10 -8.38 19.53
CA LEU A 57 -9.99 -8.46 18.59
C LEU A 57 -9.46 -7.10 18.16
N LYS A 58 -10.27 -6.04 18.26
CA LYS A 58 -9.93 -4.69 17.79
C LYS A 58 -8.57 -4.20 18.28
N GLY A 59 -8.30 -4.28 19.58
CA GLY A 59 -7.03 -3.81 20.15
C GLY A 59 -5.80 -4.54 19.59
N ILE A 60 -5.90 -5.87 19.35
CA ILE A 60 -4.80 -6.63 18.78
C ILE A 60 -4.66 -6.36 17.26
N GLN A 61 -5.77 -6.17 16.56
CA GLN A 61 -5.78 -5.81 15.15
C GLN A 61 -5.15 -4.44 14.91
N ASP A 62 -5.53 -3.41 15.67
CA ASP A 62 -4.94 -2.07 15.61
C ASP A 62 -3.44 -2.08 15.90
N THR A 63 -3.03 -2.84 16.93
CA THR A 63 -1.62 -2.99 17.29
C THR A 63 -0.85 -3.70 16.18
N LEU A 64 -1.35 -4.85 15.67
CA LEU A 64 -0.68 -5.60 14.61
C LEU A 64 -0.59 -4.77 13.32
N THR A 65 -1.67 -4.09 12.93
CA THR A 65 -1.68 -3.23 11.76
C THR A 65 -0.56 -2.20 11.83
N SER A 66 -0.46 -1.48 12.94
CA SER A 66 0.56 -0.47 13.15
C SER A 66 1.98 -1.05 13.18
N VAL A 67 2.21 -2.11 13.97
CA VAL A 67 3.55 -2.71 14.14
C VAL A 67 4.04 -3.36 12.85
N MET A 68 3.18 -4.10 12.15
CA MET A 68 3.58 -4.76 10.90
C MET A 68 4.00 -3.74 9.84
N ILE A 69 3.26 -2.63 9.72
CA ILE A 69 3.60 -1.53 8.82
C ILE A 69 4.95 -0.90 9.17
N LEU A 70 5.11 -0.50 10.43
CA LEU A 70 6.31 0.21 10.88
C LEU A 70 7.58 -0.62 10.68
N LEU A 71 7.49 -1.95 10.81
CA LEU A 71 8.62 -2.85 10.57
C LEU A 71 8.81 -3.22 9.10
N ALA A 72 7.72 -3.35 8.33
CA ALA A 72 7.79 -3.70 6.92
C ALA A 72 8.50 -2.62 6.10
N PHE A 73 8.22 -1.34 6.36
CA PHE A 73 8.79 -0.22 5.59
C PHE A 73 10.33 -0.22 5.55
N PRO A 74 11.04 -0.19 6.69
CA PRO A 74 12.49 -0.25 6.69
C PRO A 74 13.02 -1.48 5.98
N MET A 75 12.44 -2.65 6.25
CA MET A 75 12.92 -3.91 5.69
C MET A 75 12.78 -3.97 4.17
N ILE A 76 11.71 -3.41 3.61
CA ILE A 76 11.51 -3.30 2.16
C ILE A 76 12.53 -2.33 1.56
N LEU A 77 12.74 -1.17 2.20
CA LEU A 77 13.67 -0.15 1.72
C LEU A 77 15.13 -0.61 1.73
N PHE A 78 15.53 -1.49 2.65
CA PHE A 78 16.87 -2.08 2.66
C PHE A 78 17.17 -2.88 1.39
N GLY A 79 16.14 -3.47 0.77
CA GLY A 79 16.27 -4.24 -0.48
C GLY A 79 16.15 -3.40 -1.76
N CYS A 80 15.95 -2.08 -1.67
CA CYS A 80 15.73 -1.22 -2.83
C CYS A 80 17.03 -0.65 -3.41
N ASP A 81 17.13 -0.55 -4.75
CA ASP A 81 18.25 0.10 -5.43
C ASP A 81 17.97 1.58 -5.71
N PHE A 82 18.59 2.46 -4.90
CA PHE A 82 18.42 3.91 -4.99
C PHE A 82 19.26 4.59 -6.09
N LYS A 83 20.14 3.88 -6.78
CA LYS A 83 21.01 4.46 -7.81
C LYS A 83 20.29 4.80 -9.11
N ASN A 84 19.19 4.11 -9.41
CA ASN A 84 18.48 4.21 -10.68
C ASN A 84 17.20 5.08 -10.62
N TRP A 85 17.08 5.93 -9.62
CA TRP A 85 15.86 6.71 -9.38
C TRP A 85 15.67 7.85 -10.38
N LYS A 86 14.57 7.85 -11.10
CA LYS A 86 14.15 8.94 -12.01
C LYS A 86 13.24 9.94 -11.27
N LEU A 87 13.81 10.77 -10.41
CA LEU A 87 13.10 11.73 -9.55
C LEU A 87 12.15 12.66 -10.33
N LYS A 88 12.56 13.13 -11.51
CA LYS A 88 11.75 14.06 -12.32
C LYS A 88 10.39 13.46 -12.71
N ASN A 89 10.37 12.20 -13.16
CA ASN A 89 9.13 11.52 -13.54
C ASN A 89 8.23 11.26 -12.33
N ALA A 90 8.83 10.97 -11.16
CA ALA A 90 8.10 10.77 -9.90
C ALA A 90 7.36 12.04 -9.46
N ILE A 91 8.00 13.20 -9.53
CA ILE A 91 7.37 14.49 -9.17
C ILE A 91 6.22 14.82 -10.14
N VAL A 92 6.43 14.64 -11.45
CA VAL A 92 5.36 14.88 -12.43
C VAL A 92 4.19 13.92 -12.20
N ALA A 93 4.45 12.63 -11.96
CA ALA A 93 3.42 11.65 -11.66
C ALA A 93 2.66 11.98 -10.36
N LEU A 94 3.38 12.42 -9.32
CA LEU A 94 2.77 12.90 -8.08
C LEU A 94 1.83 14.09 -8.32
N CYS A 95 2.30 15.12 -9.04
CA CYS A 95 1.47 16.28 -9.36
C CYS A 95 0.22 15.87 -10.16
N ILE A 96 0.35 14.97 -11.13
CA ILE A 96 -0.78 14.42 -11.88
C ILE A 96 -1.75 13.71 -10.95
N GLY A 97 -1.26 12.84 -10.06
CA GLY A 97 -2.10 12.12 -9.11
C GLY A 97 -2.86 13.06 -8.17
N LEU A 98 -2.16 14.02 -7.56
CA LEU A 98 -2.77 15.01 -6.67
C LEU A 98 -3.83 15.87 -7.39
N VAL A 99 -3.50 16.41 -8.57
CA VAL A 99 -4.45 17.20 -9.36
C VAL A 99 -5.66 16.36 -9.76
N SER A 100 -5.45 15.10 -10.13
CA SER A 100 -6.55 14.21 -10.53
C SER A 100 -7.50 13.93 -9.36
N VAL A 101 -6.96 13.64 -8.17
CA VAL A 101 -7.77 13.42 -6.97
C VAL A 101 -8.55 14.69 -6.61
N LEU A 102 -7.87 15.84 -6.51
CA LEU A 102 -8.51 17.12 -6.15
C LEU A 102 -9.61 17.51 -7.12
N ALA A 103 -9.34 17.46 -8.43
CA ALA A 103 -10.30 17.87 -9.44
C ALA A 103 -11.54 16.97 -9.44
N VAL A 104 -11.35 15.65 -9.31
CA VAL A 104 -12.46 14.69 -9.30
C VAL A 104 -13.22 14.72 -7.99
N ASP A 105 -12.55 14.92 -6.86
CA ASP A 105 -13.20 15.05 -5.57
C ASP A 105 -14.10 16.28 -5.53
N ILE A 106 -13.61 17.44 -5.96
CA ILE A 106 -14.42 18.67 -6.05
C ILE A 106 -15.60 18.47 -7.00
N ALA A 107 -15.37 17.86 -8.20
CA ALA A 107 -16.45 17.56 -9.13
C ALA A 107 -17.49 16.61 -8.53
N GLY A 108 -17.02 15.57 -7.84
CA GLY A 108 -17.89 14.61 -7.15
C GLY A 108 -18.72 15.26 -6.04
N TYR A 109 -18.13 16.20 -5.28
CA TYR A 109 -18.89 16.97 -4.30
C TYR A 109 -20.12 17.64 -4.94
N TYR A 110 -19.97 18.36 -6.05
CA TYR A 110 -21.11 19.01 -6.71
C TYR A 110 -22.11 18.03 -7.34
N ILE A 111 -21.73 16.79 -7.60
CA ILE A 111 -22.61 15.75 -8.18
C ILE A 111 -23.41 15.03 -7.10
N PHE A 112 -22.77 14.71 -5.97
CA PHE A 112 -23.33 13.82 -4.94
C PHE A 112 -23.73 14.54 -3.66
N ASN A 113 -23.42 15.85 -3.54
CA ASN A 113 -23.69 16.62 -2.33
C ASN A 113 -25.17 16.51 -1.95
N ASP A 114 -25.38 16.13 -0.69
CA ASP A 114 -26.64 16.18 0.00
C ASP A 114 -26.48 17.16 1.18
N GLU A 115 -27.23 18.25 1.18
CA GLU A 115 -27.12 19.33 2.16
C GLU A 115 -27.25 18.85 3.61
N GLN A 116 -27.84 17.67 3.83
CA GLN A 116 -28.06 17.12 5.17
C GLN A 116 -26.86 16.34 5.74
N THR A 117 -25.88 15.92 4.92
CA THR A 117 -24.85 14.95 5.31
C THR A 117 -23.47 15.53 5.59
N GLY A 118 -23.27 16.84 5.50
CA GLY A 118 -21.96 17.46 5.71
C GLY A 118 -20.91 17.00 4.71
N PHE A 119 -21.27 16.89 3.42
CA PHE A 119 -20.43 16.40 2.35
C PHE A 119 -19.09 17.14 2.20
N SER A 120 -18.99 18.42 2.56
CA SER A 120 -17.70 19.14 2.54
C SER A 120 -16.66 18.53 3.48
N LYS A 121 -17.10 18.03 4.66
CA LYS A 121 -16.21 17.28 5.56
C LYS A 121 -15.79 15.94 4.95
N ILE A 122 -16.72 15.26 4.28
CA ILE A 122 -16.44 13.99 3.59
C ILE A 122 -15.45 14.22 2.45
N ALA A 123 -15.63 15.28 1.63
CA ALA A 123 -14.68 15.66 0.60
C ALA A 123 -13.26 15.88 1.17
N GLY A 124 -13.15 16.64 2.27
CA GLY A 124 -11.87 16.80 2.96
C GLY A 124 -11.26 15.47 3.42
N LEU A 125 -12.08 14.56 3.95
CA LEU A 125 -11.63 13.21 4.34
C LEU A 125 -11.12 12.41 3.13
N LEU A 126 -11.86 12.41 2.01
CA LEU A 126 -11.50 11.66 0.80
C LEU A 126 -10.23 12.19 0.16
N VAL A 127 -10.05 13.51 0.08
CA VAL A 127 -8.78 14.08 -0.37
C VAL A 127 -7.63 13.62 0.52
N GLY A 128 -7.81 13.63 1.83
CA GLY A 128 -6.78 13.17 2.76
C GLY A 128 -6.39 11.71 2.57
N VAL A 129 -7.39 10.82 2.45
CA VAL A 129 -7.13 9.38 2.29
C VAL A 129 -6.54 9.07 0.91
N TYR A 130 -6.99 9.73 -0.16
CA TYR A 130 -6.51 9.48 -1.54
C TYR A 130 -5.27 10.28 -1.93
N THR A 131 -4.68 11.00 -1.00
CA THR A 131 -3.36 11.61 -1.16
C THR A 131 -2.34 11.03 -0.20
N GLY A 132 -2.78 10.51 0.95
CA GLY A 132 -1.88 10.05 1.99
C GLY A 132 -2.36 8.81 2.76
N GLY A 133 -3.53 8.24 2.44
CA GLY A 133 -4.02 7.01 3.08
C GLY A 133 -4.65 7.20 4.48
N THR A 134 -4.91 6.08 5.16
CA THR A 134 -5.62 6.00 6.44
C THR A 134 -5.11 6.94 7.56
N PRO A 135 -3.81 7.18 7.73
CA PRO A 135 -3.36 8.12 8.77
C PRO A 135 -3.88 9.55 8.57
N ASN A 136 -3.95 10.01 7.31
CA ASN A 136 -4.51 11.33 7.00
C ASN A 136 -6.02 11.35 7.22
N LEU A 137 -6.72 10.29 6.86
CA LEU A 137 -8.15 10.14 7.15
C LEU A 137 -8.43 10.31 8.67
N ALA A 138 -7.65 9.61 9.50
CA ALA A 138 -7.79 9.69 10.96
C ALA A 138 -7.44 11.07 11.53
N SER A 139 -6.40 11.72 10.99
CA SER A 139 -6.02 13.07 11.38
C SER A 139 -7.11 14.09 11.01
N LEU A 140 -7.68 13.98 9.81
CA LEU A 140 -8.72 14.88 9.32
C LEU A 140 -10.04 14.66 10.04
N LYS A 141 -10.37 13.46 10.52
CA LYS A 141 -11.52 13.23 11.40
C LYS A 141 -11.52 14.21 12.58
N ILE A 142 -10.34 14.37 13.20
CA ILE A 142 -10.19 15.26 14.36
C ILE A 142 -10.15 16.72 13.91
N ALA A 143 -9.40 17.03 12.85
CA ALA A 143 -9.24 18.41 12.37
C ALA A 143 -10.52 19.03 11.84
N LEU A 144 -11.38 18.24 11.22
CA LEU A 144 -12.66 18.69 10.63
C LEU A 144 -13.87 18.43 11.55
N ASP A 145 -13.64 17.91 12.75
CA ASP A 145 -14.68 17.53 13.70
C ASP A 145 -15.78 16.68 13.04
N VAL A 146 -15.33 15.55 12.43
CA VAL A 146 -16.23 14.60 11.78
C VAL A 146 -16.82 13.66 12.82
N GLU A 147 -18.13 13.45 12.78
CA GLU A 147 -18.82 12.50 13.66
C GLU A 147 -18.27 11.08 13.51
N ALA A 148 -18.27 10.32 14.61
CA ALA A 148 -17.70 8.98 14.62
C ALA A 148 -18.38 8.04 13.62
N ASP A 149 -19.71 8.10 13.53
CA ASP A 149 -20.50 7.24 12.63
C ASP A 149 -20.20 7.55 11.15
N THR A 150 -20.14 8.82 10.77
CA THR A 150 -19.75 9.26 9.42
C THR A 150 -18.33 8.80 9.09
N TYR A 151 -17.40 8.96 10.02
CA TYR A 151 -16.02 8.52 9.83
C TYR A 151 -15.91 7.01 9.61
N ILE A 152 -16.58 6.21 10.48
CA ILE A 152 -16.58 4.75 10.39
C ILE A 152 -17.22 4.31 9.06
N PHE A 153 -18.32 4.95 8.68
CA PHE A 153 -19.00 4.67 7.41
C PHE A 153 -18.08 4.93 6.20
N VAL A 154 -17.51 6.14 6.10
CA VAL A 154 -16.59 6.52 5.01
C VAL A 154 -15.40 5.58 4.97
N HIS A 155 -14.77 5.28 6.10
CA HIS A 155 -13.60 4.42 6.17
C HIS A 155 -13.92 2.97 5.76
N THR A 156 -15.08 2.44 6.19
CA THR A 156 -15.48 1.07 5.81
C THR A 156 -15.69 0.95 4.31
N PHE A 157 -16.42 1.90 3.70
CA PHE A 157 -16.63 1.87 2.25
C PHE A 157 -15.37 2.19 1.46
N ASP A 158 -14.54 3.08 1.95
CA ASP A 158 -13.20 3.30 1.38
C ASP A 158 -12.42 1.99 1.32
N MET A 159 -12.35 1.24 2.41
CA MET A 159 -11.63 -0.04 2.43
C MET A 159 -12.18 -1.04 1.41
N ILE A 160 -13.52 -1.16 1.30
CA ILE A 160 -14.16 -2.08 0.35
C ILE A 160 -13.88 -1.64 -1.09
N ILE A 161 -14.07 -0.36 -1.42
CA ILE A 161 -13.94 0.15 -2.79
C ILE A 161 -12.45 0.19 -3.18
N SER A 162 -11.56 0.57 -2.26
CA SER A 162 -10.11 0.52 -2.45
C SER A 162 -9.61 -0.90 -2.67
N PHE A 163 -10.22 -1.90 -2.03
CA PHE A 163 -9.94 -3.29 -2.32
C PHE A 163 -10.39 -3.68 -3.74
N VAL A 164 -11.60 -3.31 -4.14
CA VAL A 164 -12.10 -3.54 -5.53
C VAL A 164 -11.17 -2.86 -6.54
N TYR A 165 -10.69 -1.66 -6.24
CA TYR A 165 -9.72 -0.93 -7.06
C TYR A 165 -8.38 -1.68 -7.19
N LEU A 166 -7.83 -2.24 -6.10
CA LEU A 166 -6.61 -3.07 -6.16
C LEU A 166 -6.81 -4.32 -7.01
N VAL A 167 -7.94 -5.03 -6.84
CA VAL A 167 -8.29 -6.18 -7.66
C VAL A 167 -8.38 -5.81 -9.14
N PHE A 168 -9.04 -4.69 -9.44
CA PHE A 168 -9.12 -4.15 -10.79
C PHE A 168 -7.72 -3.86 -11.35
N LEU A 169 -6.85 -3.19 -10.60
CA LEU A 169 -5.50 -2.87 -11.05
C LEU A 169 -4.70 -4.14 -11.36
N MET A 170 -4.73 -5.13 -10.48
CA MET A 170 -3.97 -6.38 -10.67
C MET A 170 -4.49 -7.22 -11.85
N SER A 171 -5.81 -7.21 -12.08
CA SER A 171 -6.43 -8.02 -13.13
C SER A 171 -6.36 -7.35 -14.50
N PHE A 172 -6.76 -6.10 -14.61
CA PHE A 172 -6.94 -5.37 -15.85
C PHE A 172 -6.23 -4.03 -15.89
N GLY A 173 -6.16 -3.31 -14.76
CA GLY A 173 -5.72 -1.93 -14.71
C GLY A 173 -4.31 -1.72 -15.25
N ILE A 174 -3.34 -2.57 -14.88
CA ILE A 174 -1.98 -2.51 -15.40
C ILE A 174 -1.97 -2.59 -16.93
N LYS A 175 -2.81 -3.46 -17.52
CA LYS A 175 -2.93 -3.59 -18.99
C LYS A 175 -3.55 -2.34 -19.59
N VAL A 176 -4.56 -1.75 -18.93
CA VAL A 176 -5.21 -0.51 -19.37
C VAL A 176 -4.19 0.64 -19.39
N PHE A 177 -3.42 0.82 -18.33
CA PHE A 177 -2.36 1.83 -18.30
C PHE A 177 -1.35 1.62 -19.43
N ARG A 178 -0.89 0.39 -19.68
CA ARG A 178 0.06 0.06 -20.73
C ARG A 178 -0.50 0.21 -22.15
N LEU A 179 -1.83 0.16 -22.31
CA LEU A 179 -2.48 0.41 -23.59
C LEU A 179 -2.46 1.92 -23.96
N PHE A 180 -2.68 2.79 -22.97
CA PHE A 180 -2.81 4.23 -23.19
C PHE A 180 -1.51 5.01 -23.00
N LEU A 181 -0.61 4.52 -22.15
CA LEU A 181 0.63 5.18 -21.81
C LEU A 181 1.86 4.43 -22.35
N ARG A 182 2.92 5.19 -22.58
CA ARG A 182 4.19 4.61 -23.01
C ARG A 182 4.73 3.67 -21.92
N GLN A 183 5.11 2.47 -22.30
CA GLN A 183 5.80 1.54 -21.42
C GLN A 183 7.23 2.02 -21.20
N GLN A 184 7.72 1.92 -19.97
CA GLN A 184 9.12 2.21 -19.69
C GLN A 184 10.00 1.25 -20.52
N ASP A 185 10.89 1.84 -21.36
CA ASP A 185 11.75 1.03 -22.22
C ASP A 185 12.77 0.25 -21.38
N ASN A 186 12.40 -0.96 -20.99
CA ASN A 186 13.30 -1.92 -20.36
C ASN A 186 14.26 -2.58 -21.39
N ARG A 187 14.25 -2.13 -22.66
CA ARG A 187 15.09 -2.72 -23.72
C ARG A 187 16.57 -2.57 -23.44
N THR A 188 17.01 -1.44 -22.90
CA THR A 188 18.42 -1.22 -22.55
C THR A 188 18.88 -2.09 -21.38
N THR A 189 17.99 -2.40 -20.46
CA THR A 189 18.30 -3.26 -19.31
C THR A 189 18.21 -4.73 -19.70
N ARG A 190 17.21 -5.10 -20.54
CA ARG A 190 17.15 -6.46 -21.12
C ARG A 190 18.41 -6.80 -21.93
N GLN A 191 18.92 -5.88 -22.71
CA GLN A 191 20.18 -6.10 -23.46
C GLN A 191 21.40 -6.18 -22.53
N GLN A 192 21.45 -5.41 -21.44
CA GLN A 192 22.53 -5.53 -20.45
C GLN A 192 22.39 -6.79 -19.60
N ASP A 193 21.17 -7.13 -19.18
CA ASP A 193 20.87 -8.36 -18.44
C ASP A 193 21.04 -9.60 -19.36
N GLU A 194 20.68 -9.50 -20.65
CA GLU A 194 20.90 -10.55 -21.66
C GLU A 194 22.38 -10.66 -22.06
N GLU A 195 23.18 -9.59 -22.04
CA GLU A 195 24.62 -9.65 -22.23
C GLU A 195 25.34 -10.18 -20.97
N GLU A 196 24.91 -9.84 -19.77
CA GLU A 196 25.43 -10.44 -18.54
C GLU A 196 25.01 -11.91 -18.41
N VAL A 197 23.78 -12.26 -18.76
CA VAL A 197 23.28 -13.64 -18.81
C VAL A 197 23.98 -14.43 -19.94
N ARG A 198 24.16 -13.85 -21.14
CA ARG A 198 24.93 -14.50 -22.20
C ARG A 198 26.40 -14.74 -21.85
N ARG A 199 26.98 -13.93 -20.99
CA ARG A 199 28.33 -14.14 -20.46
C ARG A 199 28.39 -15.23 -19.37
N GLN A 200 27.29 -15.52 -18.70
CA GLN A 200 27.16 -16.59 -17.70
C GLN A 200 26.53 -17.88 -18.24
N ASP A 201 25.77 -17.85 -19.33
CA ASP A 201 24.97 -18.98 -19.82
C ASP A 201 25.42 -19.51 -21.18
N ASN A 202 26.37 -20.41 -21.15
CA ASN A 202 26.42 -21.47 -22.17
C ASN A 202 25.74 -22.77 -21.68
N LYS A 203 24.91 -22.74 -20.61
CA LYS A 203 24.35 -23.97 -20.03
C LYS A 203 22.95 -23.97 -19.43
N THR A 204 22.08 -22.91 -19.40
CA THR A 204 20.76 -23.12 -18.78
C THR A 204 19.70 -22.09 -19.20
N THR A 205 19.08 -22.21 -20.39
CA THR A 205 18.16 -21.15 -20.91
C THR A 205 16.68 -21.54 -20.98
N ARG A 206 16.20 -22.53 -20.25
CA ARG A 206 14.76 -22.90 -20.26
C ARG A 206 14.09 -23.06 -18.88
N GLN A 207 14.78 -22.81 -17.79
CA GLN A 207 14.23 -22.98 -16.42
C GLN A 207 14.11 -21.69 -15.62
N GLN A 208 14.47 -20.50 -16.14
CA GLN A 208 14.58 -19.30 -15.33
C GLN A 208 13.27 -18.56 -15.07
N ASP A 209 12.33 -18.50 -16.01
CA ASP A 209 11.05 -17.79 -15.80
C ASP A 209 10.13 -18.51 -14.79
N ASP A 210 10.18 -19.84 -14.74
CA ASP A 210 9.45 -20.64 -13.75
C ASP A 210 10.15 -20.68 -12.39
N VAL A 211 11.45 -20.43 -12.33
CA VAL A 211 12.27 -20.47 -11.10
C VAL A 211 12.16 -19.16 -10.30
N GLU A 212 12.06 -17.97 -10.92
CA GLU A 212 11.93 -16.70 -10.20
C GLU A 212 10.59 -16.57 -9.47
N LEU A 213 9.49 -17.02 -10.08
CA LEU A 213 8.16 -17.04 -9.43
C LEU A 213 8.08 -18.05 -8.26
N SER A 214 8.88 -19.12 -8.31
CA SER A 214 8.91 -20.14 -7.26
C SER A 214 9.82 -19.80 -6.08
N THR A 215 10.65 -18.75 -6.18
CA THR A 215 11.66 -18.39 -5.17
C THR A 215 11.29 -17.19 -4.30
N ALA A 216 10.22 -16.43 -4.64
CA ALA A 216 9.68 -15.38 -3.76
C ALA A 216 9.39 -15.99 -2.37
N TYR A 217 9.81 -15.32 -1.32
CA TYR A 217 9.74 -15.79 0.08
C TYR A 217 10.50 -17.09 0.40
N SER A 218 11.16 -17.73 -0.59
CA SER A 218 11.94 -18.95 -0.32
C SER A 218 13.23 -18.59 0.40
N GLY A 219 13.53 -19.37 1.43
CA GLY A 219 14.81 -19.23 2.13
C GLY A 219 14.88 -18.15 3.21
N ILE A 220 13.81 -17.38 3.51
CA ILE A 220 13.78 -16.42 4.63
C ILE A 220 14.20 -17.10 5.94
N PHE A 221 13.71 -18.32 6.18
CA PHE A 221 13.96 -19.10 7.38
C PHE A 221 15.12 -20.12 7.26
N THR A 222 15.91 -20.07 6.16
CA THR A 222 17.08 -20.96 6.03
C THR A 222 18.20 -20.50 6.95
N LYS A 223 18.98 -21.46 7.47
CA LYS A 223 20.14 -21.18 8.35
C LYS A 223 21.11 -20.16 7.77
N LYS A 224 21.21 -20.06 6.44
CA LYS A 224 22.08 -19.10 5.74
C LYS A 224 21.56 -17.66 5.78
N HIS A 225 20.25 -17.45 5.61
CA HIS A 225 19.66 -16.12 5.48
C HIS A 225 18.99 -15.62 6.76
N PHE A 226 18.57 -16.54 7.64
CA PHE A 226 17.88 -16.20 8.88
C PHE A 226 18.62 -15.18 9.77
N PRO A 227 19.95 -15.30 10.02
CA PRO A 227 20.67 -14.30 10.82
C PRO A 227 20.67 -12.91 10.16
N LYS A 228 20.76 -12.84 8.82
CA LYS A 228 20.72 -11.58 8.07
C LYS A 228 19.32 -10.95 8.12
N THR A 229 18.27 -11.76 8.02
CA THR A 229 16.86 -11.32 8.15
C THR A 229 16.59 -10.82 9.56
N LEU A 230 17.08 -11.53 10.58
CA LEU A 230 16.96 -11.09 11.97
C LEU A 230 17.74 -9.78 12.21
N GLY A 231 18.90 -9.63 11.62
CA GLY A 231 19.67 -8.38 11.62
C GLY A 231 18.90 -7.22 10.96
N ALA A 232 18.22 -7.47 9.84
CA ALA A 232 17.35 -6.49 9.19
C ALA A 232 16.17 -6.09 10.08
N LEU A 233 15.52 -7.07 10.74
CA LEU A 233 14.45 -6.81 11.69
C LEU A 233 14.95 -5.99 12.90
N GLY A 234 16.11 -6.34 13.47
CA GLY A 234 16.72 -5.58 14.57
C GLY A 234 17.03 -4.14 14.17
N LEU A 235 17.57 -3.93 12.96
CA LEU A 235 17.81 -2.59 12.42
C LEU A 235 16.49 -1.83 12.17
N ALA A 236 15.45 -2.51 11.68
CA ALA A 236 14.14 -1.91 11.52
C ALA A 236 13.54 -1.45 12.86
N ILE A 237 13.62 -2.29 13.91
CA ILE A 237 13.18 -1.93 15.27
C ILE A 237 13.95 -0.71 15.79
N LEU A 238 15.26 -0.66 15.56
CA LEU A 238 16.09 0.48 15.97
C LEU A 238 15.66 1.76 15.25
N ILE A 239 15.43 1.70 13.95
CA ILE A 239 14.96 2.84 13.14
C ILE A 239 13.58 3.32 13.63
N VAL A 240 12.67 2.40 13.93
CA VAL A 240 11.35 2.73 14.51
C VAL A 240 11.50 3.42 15.86
N GLY A 241 12.36 2.91 16.75
CA GLY A 241 12.63 3.51 18.05
C GLY A 241 13.20 4.93 17.94
N VAL A 242 14.16 5.14 17.03
CA VAL A 242 14.67 6.49 16.71
C VAL A 242 13.58 7.38 16.16
N GLY A 243 12.72 6.86 15.27
CA GLY A 243 11.56 7.58 14.72
C GLY A 243 10.58 8.02 15.80
N MET A 244 10.27 7.15 16.75
CA MET A 244 9.43 7.49 17.92
C MET A 244 10.06 8.60 18.78
N GLY A 245 11.38 8.53 19.02
CA GLY A 245 12.11 9.59 19.73
C GLY A 245 12.05 10.93 19.01
N ILE A 246 12.25 10.96 17.69
CA ILE A 246 12.14 12.16 16.87
C ILE A 246 10.70 12.68 16.84
N SER A 247 9.71 11.77 16.74
CA SER A 247 8.30 12.13 16.81
C SER A 247 7.95 12.83 18.12
N LEU A 248 8.44 12.33 19.24
CA LEU A 248 8.25 12.95 20.56
C LEU A 248 8.87 14.36 20.61
N LEU A 249 10.07 14.54 20.06
CA LEU A 249 10.77 15.83 20.06
C LEU A 249 10.09 16.89 19.18
N ILE A 250 9.53 16.48 18.02
CA ILE A 250 8.94 17.42 17.05
C ILE A 250 7.47 17.70 17.36
N SER A 251 6.69 16.68 17.68
CA SER A 251 5.23 16.79 17.81
C SER A 251 4.70 16.69 19.24
N GLY A 252 5.58 16.43 20.20
CA GLY A 252 5.18 16.14 21.59
C GLY A 252 4.41 14.81 21.77
N LYS A 253 4.28 14.01 20.71
CA LYS A 253 3.58 12.71 20.69
C LYS A 253 4.49 11.64 20.08
N VAL A 254 4.51 10.46 20.72
CA VAL A 254 5.34 9.33 20.27
C VAL A 254 4.80 8.69 19.01
N ASP A 255 3.49 8.75 18.82
CA ASP A 255 2.71 8.05 17.81
C ASP A 255 2.24 8.92 16.63
N ASN A 256 2.88 10.07 16.43
CA ASN A 256 2.58 10.88 15.25
C ASN A 256 3.03 10.16 13.98
N MET A 257 2.09 9.50 13.32
CA MET A 257 2.33 8.64 12.16
C MET A 257 3.05 9.35 11.01
N LEU A 258 2.76 10.65 10.80
CA LEU A 258 3.44 11.43 9.75
C LEU A 258 4.93 11.54 10.05
N VAL A 259 5.30 11.97 11.25
CA VAL A 259 6.71 12.13 11.66
C VAL A 259 7.41 10.78 11.66
N LEU A 260 6.75 9.72 12.14
CA LEU A 260 7.28 8.36 12.13
C LEU A 260 7.62 7.89 10.72
N ILE A 261 6.67 7.99 9.79
CA ILE A 261 6.86 7.50 8.41
C ILE A 261 7.95 8.30 7.70
N LEU A 262 7.96 9.63 7.85
CA LEU A 262 9.02 10.48 7.26
C LEU A 262 10.40 10.10 7.79
N THR A 263 10.52 9.97 9.11
CA THR A 263 11.78 9.62 9.77
C THR A 263 12.26 8.24 9.39
N MET A 264 11.37 7.24 9.46
CA MET A 264 11.69 5.85 9.11
C MET A 264 12.11 5.74 7.65
N THR A 265 11.40 6.39 6.74
CA THR A 265 11.74 6.39 5.31
C THR A 265 13.12 6.98 5.09
N THR A 266 13.38 8.16 5.67
CA THR A 266 14.67 8.84 5.54
C THR A 266 15.82 7.99 6.09
N LEU A 267 15.69 7.48 7.32
CA LEU A 267 16.70 6.65 7.96
C LEU A 267 16.91 5.31 7.23
N SER A 268 15.84 4.70 6.73
CA SER A 268 15.93 3.45 5.99
C SER A 268 16.61 3.62 4.63
N ILE A 269 16.33 4.72 3.93
CA ILE A 269 17.05 5.11 2.72
C ILE A 269 18.53 5.31 3.04
N ALA A 270 18.85 6.10 4.07
CA ALA A 270 20.24 6.32 4.49
C ALA A 270 20.93 4.99 4.84
N ALA A 271 20.29 4.12 5.61
CA ALA A 271 20.79 2.81 5.97
C ALA A 271 21.03 1.90 4.75
N SER A 272 20.20 1.98 3.70
CA SER A 272 20.34 1.17 2.48
C SER A 272 21.65 1.43 1.71
N PHE A 273 22.28 2.60 1.91
CA PHE A 273 23.61 2.89 1.33
C PHE A 273 24.75 2.17 2.05
N LEU A 274 24.51 1.67 3.26
CA LEU A 274 25.53 0.98 4.04
C LEU A 274 25.83 -0.42 3.46
N PRO A 275 27.12 -0.78 3.31
CA PRO A 275 27.51 -2.05 2.67
C PRO A 275 26.98 -3.31 3.37
N PHE A 276 26.81 -3.27 4.70
CA PHE A 276 26.29 -4.40 5.48
C PHE A 276 24.79 -4.58 5.27
N VAL A 277 24.02 -3.49 5.07
CA VAL A 277 22.56 -3.52 4.82
C VAL A 277 22.30 -4.13 3.44
N ARG A 278 23.10 -3.77 2.42
CA ARG A 278 23.01 -4.36 1.07
C ARG A 278 23.23 -5.88 1.05
N LYS A 279 23.93 -6.43 2.03
CA LYS A 279 24.15 -7.88 2.16
C LYS A 279 22.95 -8.61 2.80
N MET A 280 21.90 -7.89 3.21
CA MET A 280 20.68 -8.45 3.77
C MET A 280 19.68 -8.84 2.66
N GLU A 281 20.09 -9.78 1.80
CA GLU A 281 19.42 -10.16 0.54
C GLU A 281 17.93 -10.50 0.68
N LYS A 282 17.50 -10.99 1.85
CA LYS A 282 16.12 -11.42 2.12
C LYS A 282 15.30 -10.42 2.95
N SER A 283 15.81 -9.21 3.19
CA SER A 283 15.07 -8.19 3.96
C SER A 283 13.80 -7.75 3.24
N TYR A 284 13.84 -7.62 1.91
CA TYR A 284 12.67 -7.30 1.09
C TYR A 284 11.57 -8.37 1.24
N ASP A 285 11.91 -9.65 1.05
CA ASP A 285 10.95 -10.75 1.15
C ASP A 285 10.34 -10.84 2.58
N ALA A 286 11.15 -10.60 3.60
CA ALA A 286 10.67 -10.58 4.98
C ALA A 286 9.76 -9.36 5.26
N GLY A 287 10.10 -8.19 4.74
CA GLY A 287 9.24 -7.01 4.82
C GLY A 287 7.90 -7.25 4.10
N MET A 288 7.91 -7.88 2.93
CA MET A 288 6.70 -8.27 2.21
C MET A 288 5.87 -9.30 3.00
N TYR A 289 6.49 -10.22 3.72
CA TYR A 289 5.75 -11.13 4.61
C TYR A 289 4.99 -10.38 5.71
N LEU A 290 5.57 -9.33 6.29
CA LEU A 290 4.87 -8.47 7.25
C LEU A 290 3.70 -7.72 6.60
N VAL A 291 3.83 -7.31 5.32
CA VAL A 291 2.72 -6.73 4.54
C VAL A 291 1.59 -7.74 4.33
N LEU A 292 1.90 -9.03 4.12
CA LEU A 292 0.88 -10.08 4.01
C LEU A 292 0.10 -10.24 5.34
N ILE A 293 0.81 -10.22 6.48
CA ILE A 293 0.16 -10.24 7.80
C ILE A 293 -0.75 -9.02 7.95
N PHE A 294 -0.24 -7.82 7.68
CA PHE A 294 -1.04 -6.59 7.69
C PHE A 294 -2.30 -6.70 6.84
N SER A 295 -2.17 -7.20 5.61
CA SER A 295 -3.29 -7.35 4.68
C SER A 295 -4.38 -8.26 5.23
N LEU A 296 -4.01 -9.39 5.83
CA LEU A 296 -4.96 -10.28 6.48
C LEU A 296 -5.65 -9.62 7.68
N VAL A 297 -4.89 -8.91 8.54
CA VAL A 297 -5.44 -8.22 9.71
C VAL A 297 -6.47 -7.19 9.27
N VAL A 298 -6.12 -6.31 8.33
CA VAL A 298 -7.04 -5.28 7.80
C VAL A 298 -8.29 -5.91 7.21
N ALA A 299 -8.17 -7.01 6.45
CA ALA A 299 -9.32 -7.70 5.88
C ALA A 299 -10.29 -8.26 6.95
N THR A 300 -9.75 -8.66 8.11
CA THR A 300 -10.60 -9.14 9.21
C THR A 300 -11.28 -8.04 10.02
N MET A 301 -10.96 -6.77 9.77
CA MET A 301 -11.62 -5.61 10.40
C MET A 301 -12.87 -5.15 9.64
N VAL A 302 -13.09 -5.65 8.43
CA VAL A 302 -14.23 -5.27 7.58
C VAL A 302 -15.49 -6.03 8.00
N ASP A 303 -16.50 -5.31 8.49
CA ASP A 303 -17.85 -5.82 8.76
C ASP A 303 -18.80 -5.41 7.63
N ILE A 304 -19.16 -6.37 6.76
CA ILE A 304 -20.10 -6.11 5.66
C ILE A 304 -21.54 -6.06 6.16
N THR A 305 -21.84 -6.66 7.32
CA THR A 305 -23.22 -6.81 7.82
C THR A 305 -23.72 -5.58 8.58
N SER A 306 -22.81 -4.77 9.14
CA SER A 306 -23.14 -3.53 9.88
C SER A 306 -23.46 -2.34 8.98
N ILE A 307 -23.33 -2.50 7.67
CA ILE A 307 -23.45 -1.42 6.70
C ILE A 307 -24.90 -1.11 6.37
N ASP A 308 -25.38 0.09 6.72
CA ASP A 308 -26.68 0.59 6.23
C ASP A 308 -26.53 1.12 4.79
N TYR A 309 -26.78 0.25 3.82
CA TYR A 309 -26.64 0.55 2.40
C TYR A 309 -27.62 1.62 1.88
N LYS A 310 -28.73 1.88 2.60
CA LYS A 310 -29.75 2.84 2.14
C LYS A 310 -29.39 4.28 2.51
N ALA A 311 -28.89 4.50 3.70
CA ALA A 311 -28.57 5.84 4.22
C ALA A 311 -27.31 6.44 3.57
N GLY A 312 -26.42 5.61 3.03
CA GLY A 312 -25.10 6.05 2.57
C GLY A 312 -24.83 5.89 1.08
N ILE A 313 -25.85 5.63 0.25
CA ILE A 313 -25.62 5.35 -1.18
C ILE A 313 -24.88 6.51 -1.90
N ASN A 314 -25.21 7.76 -1.58
CA ASN A 314 -24.54 8.92 -2.16
C ASN A 314 -23.07 8.98 -1.76
N ILE A 315 -22.74 8.65 -0.52
CA ILE A 315 -21.35 8.60 -0.02
C ILE A 315 -20.60 7.46 -0.71
N ILE A 316 -21.23 6.28 -0.85
CA ILE A 316 -20.62 5.13 -1.54
C ILE A 316 -20.34 5.47 -3.00
N MET A 317 -21.30 6.05 -3.69
CA MET A 317 -21.15 6.47 -5.10
C MET A 317 -20.08 7.56 -5.24
N TYR A 318 -20.00 8.48 -4.29
CA TYR A 318 -18.98 9.52 -4.27
C TYR A 318 -17.58 8.92 -4.09
N ILE A 319 -17.38 8.03 -3.13
CA ILE A 319 -16.11 7.32 -2.92
C ILE A 319 -15.69 6.58 -4.19
N ALA A 320 -16.59 5.81 -4.79
CA ALA A 320 -16.32 5.08 -6.03
C ALA A 320 -15.97 6.04 -7.19
N PHE A 321 -16.73 7.14 -7.31
CA PHE A 321 -16.48 8.17 -8.32
C PHE A 321 -15.09 8.78 -8.16
N VAL A 322 -14.71 9.18 -6.95
CA VAL A 322 -13.38 9.78 -6.70
C VAL A 322 -12.27 8.80 -7.07
N ILE A 323 -12.35 7.54 -6.65
CA ILE A 323 -11.31 6.54 -6.93
C ILE A 323 -11.20 6.27 -8.44
N PHE A 324 -12.30 5.91 -9.11
CA PHE A 324 -12.22 5.47 -10.50
C PHE A 324 -12.09 6.62 -11.50
N CYS A 325 -12.76 7.75 -11.27
CA CYS A 325 -12.63 8.89 -12.18
C CYS A 325 -11.28 9.60 -12.04
N SER A 326 -10.69 9.65 -10.82
CA SER A 326 -9.32 10.17 -10.67
C SER A 326 -8.29 9.27 -11.39
N LEU A 327 -8.51 7.96 -11.43
CA LEU A 327 -7.71 7.04 -12.22
C LEU A 327 -7.78 7.40 -13.72
N VAL A 328 -9.00 7.57 -14.25
CA VAL A 328 -9.19 7.93 -15.67
C VAL A 328 -8.52 9.28 -15.99
N LEU A 329 -8.75 10.28 -15.14
CA LEU A 329 -8.14 11.60 -15.32
C LEU A 329 -6.62 11.52 -15.25
N SER A 330 -6.07 10.72 -14.33
CA SER A 330 -4.63 10.54 -14.19
C SER A 330 -4.00 9.88 -15.43
N ILE A 331 -4.70 8.93 -16.09
CA ILE A 331 -4.25 8.35 -17.37
C ILE A 331 -4.21 9.41 -18.47
N VAL A 332 -5.26 10.24 -18.57
CA VAL A 332 -5.33 11.31 -19.57
C VAL A 332 -4.18 12.31 -19.38
N LEU A 333 -3.99 12.80 -18.15
CA LEU A 333 -2.91 13.73 -17.82
C LEU A 333 -1.53 13.09 -18.02
N ALA A 334 -1.33 11.84 -17.60
CA ALA A 334 -0.08 11.13 -17.79
C ALA A 334 0.28 10.97 -19.28
N LYS A 335 -0.71 10.80 -20.17
CA LYS A 335 -0.50 10.78 -21.61
C LYS A 335 -0.03 12.15 -22.15
N ILE A 336 -0.63 13.24 -21.67
CA ILE A 336 -0.26 14.61 -22.05
C ILE A 336 1.17 14.93 -21.60
N PHE A 337 1.51 14.61 -20.35
CA PHE A 337 2.82 14.88 -19.74
C PHE A 337 3.87 13.80 -20.04
N LYS A 338 3.52 12.78 -20.84
CA LYS A 338 4.41 11.69 -21.28
C LYS A 338 5.03 10.90 -20.11
N VAL A 339 4.27 10.70 -19.03
CA VAL A 339 4.66 9.84 -17.90
C VAL A 339 4.46 8.39 -18.32
N ASP A 340 5.40 7.53 -17.97
CA ASP A 340 5.32 6.11 -18.27
C ASP A 340 4.24 5.38 -17.45
N SER A 341 3.75 4.26 -17.99
CA SER A 341 2.66 3.48 -17.38
C SER A 341 2.99 2.97 -15.98
N ASP A 342 4.18 2.42 -15.80
CA ASP A 342 4.56 1.77 -14.55
C ASP A 342 4.72 2.80 -13.41
N THR A 343 5.31 3.97 -13.72
CA THR A 343 5.39 5.09 -12.78
C THR A 343 4.00 5.61 -12.41
N MET A 344 3.07 5.70 -13.37
CA MET A 344 1.74 6.22 -13.08
C MET A 344 0.89 5.23 -12.28
N VAL A 345 0.95 3.93 -12.60
CA VAL A 345 0.28 2.87 -11.81
C VAL A 345 0.75 2.92 -10.37
N ILE A 346 2.06 2.94 -10.16
CA ILE A 346 2.60 2.89 -8.79
C ILE A 346 2.28 4.17 -7.99
N THR A 347 2.25 5.32 -8.67
CA THR A 347 1.82 6.60 -8.07
C THR A 347 0.36 6.55 -7.65
N SER A 348 -0.52 6.04 -8.52
CA SER A 348 -1.94 5.91 -8.22
C SER A 348 -2.19 4.99 -7.01
N VAL A 349 -1.50 3.87 -6.95
CA VAL A 349 -1.56 2.95 -5.78
C VAL A 349 -1.05 3.62 -4.51
N ALA A 350 0.08 4.30 -4.59
CA ALA A 350 0.69 4.97 -3.44
C ALA A 350 -0.20 6.05 -2.84
N LEU A 351 -0.95 6.77 -3.68
CA LEU A 351 -1.87 7.82 -3.26
C LEU A 351 -3.21 7.24 -2.80
N VAL A 352 -3.87 6.42 -3.63
CA VAL A 352 -5.24 5.94 -3.38
C VAL A 352 -5.27 4.88 -2.28
N ASN A 353 -4.40 3.88 -2.33
CA ASN A 353 -4.44 2.77 -1.37
C ASN A 353 -3.45 2.92 -0.21
N SER A 354 -2.28 3.39 -0.44
CA SER A 354 -1.19 3.59 0.51
C SER A 354 0.15 3.13 -0.07
N PRO A 355 1.27 3.74 0.34
CA PRO A 355 2.63 3.25 0.02
C PRO A 355 2.89 1.78 0.35
N LEU A 356 2.10 1.20 1.25
CA LEU A 356 2.21 -0.21 1.66
C LEU A 356 1.92 -1.19 0.53
N PHE A 357 1.01 -0.85 -0.37
CA PHE A 357 0.63 -1.70 -1.50
C PHE A 357 1.56 -1.56 -2.70
N VAL A 358 2.46 -0.57 -2.68
CA VAL A 358 3.43 -0.30 -3.74
C VAL A 358 4.29 -1.51 -4.08
N PRO A 359 4.90 -2.24 -3.11
CA PRO A 359 5.73 -3.40 -3.44
C PRO A 359 4.95 -4.51 -4.13
N MET A 360 3.72 -4.74 -3.71
CA MET A 360 2.83 -5.75 -4.28
C MET A 360 2.52 -5.48 -5.76
N ILE A 361 2.15 -4.25 -6.07
CA ILE A 361 1.83 -3.87 -7.45
C ILE A 361 3.09 -3.86 -8.31
N ALA A 362 4.24 -3.43 -7.76
CA ALA A 362 5.52 -3.48 -8.45
C ALA A 362 5.93 -4.93 -8.80
N GLU A 363 5.63 -5.89 -7.93
CA GLU A 363 5.85 -7.32 -8.18
C GLU A 363 4.91 -7.83 -9.28
N SER A 364 3.61 -7.48 -9.23
CA SER A 364 2.65 -7.81 -10.30
C SER A 364 3.04 -7.24 -11.66
N MET A 365 3.67 -6.06 -11.68
CA MET A 365 4.23 -5.43 -12.89
C MET A 365 5.58 -6.04 -13.32
N LYS A 366 6.20 -6.87 -12.49
CA LYS A 366 7.57 -7.37 -12.63
C LYS A 366 8.61 -6.24 -12.75
N ASN A 367 8.37 -5.11 -12.05
CA ASN A 367 9.22 -3.94 -12.09
C ASN A 367 9.50 -3.39 -10.68
N LYS A 368 10.48 -3.95 -9.99
CA LYS A 368 10.89 -3.53 -8.64
C LYS A 368 11.51 -2.12 -8.58
N LYS A 369 11.96 -1.57 -9.72
CA LYS A 369 12.60 -0.24 -9.79
C LYS A 369 11.64 0.90 -9.44
N VAL A 370 10.34 0.71 -9.64
CA VAL A 370 9.33 1.72 -9.34
C VAL A 370 8.91 1.77 -7.86
N ILE A 371 9.34 0.81 -7.04
CA ILE A 371 8.99 0.76 -5.60
C ILE A 371 9.39 2.04 -4.89
N ILE A 372 10.62 2.50 -5.12
CA ILE A 372 11.15 3.71 -4.49
C ILE A 372 10.32 4.93 -4.89
N THR A 373 10.00 5.03 -6.18
CA THR A 373 9.13 6.09 -6.70
C THR A 373 7.77 6.10 -6.00
N GLY A 374 7.11 4.94 -5.91
CA GLY A 374 5.82 4.82 -5.25
C GLY A 374 5.87 5.16 -3.76
N ILE A 375 6.87 4.64 -3.05
CA ILE A 375 7.03 4.95 -1.62
C ILE A 375 7.30 6.44 -1.41
N ALA A 376 8.18 7.06 -2.20
CA ALA A 376 8.48 8.48 -2.09
C ALA A 376 7.25 9.34 -2.38
N VAL A 377 6.49 9.01 -3.42
CA VAL A 377 5.20 9.65 -3.74
C VAL A 377 4.23 9.57 -2.57
N GLY A 378 4.04 8.37 -2.00
CA GLY A 378 3.13 8.18 -0.89
C GLY A 378 3.57 8.91 0.38
N VAL A 379 4.89 8.96 0.68
CA VAL A 379 5.40 9.72 1.82
C VAL A 379 5.17 11.22 1.66
N ILE A 380 5.37 11.77 0.45
CA ILE A 380 5.01 13.17 0.18
C ILE A 380 3.51 13.36 0.30
N GLY A 381 2.71 12.40 -0.18
CA GLY A 381 1.27 12.38 -0.02
C GLY A 381 0.84 12.47 1.45
N TYR A 382 1.46 11.68 2.34
CA TYR A 382 1.23 11.79 3.80
C TYR A 382 1.48 13.20 4.32
N ALA A 383 2.55 13.85 3.84
CA ALA A 383 2.91 15.18 4.29
C ALA A 383 1.92 16.26 3.84
N VAL A 384 1.39 16.15 2.61
CA VAL A 384 0.53 17.21 2.02
C VAL A 384 -0.97 16.91 2.18
N GLY A 385 -1.36 15.65 2.37
CA GLY A 385 -2.76 15.23 2.32
C GLY A 385 -3.65 15.91 3.34
N ASN A 386 -3.19 16.09 4.57
CA ASN A 386 -3.94 16.81 5.61
C ASN A 386 -4.19 18.27 5.23
N TYR A 387 -3.18 18.94 4.69
CA TYR A 387 -3.32 20.33 4.23
C TYR A 387 -4.30 20.43 3.07
N LEU A 388 -4.22 19.51 2.11
CA LEU A 388 -5.12 19.49 0.96
C LEU A 388 -6.56 19.15 1.37
N GLY A 389 -6.76 18.21 2.31
CA GLY A 389 -8.08 17.88 2.84
C GLY A 389 -8.74 19.07 3.56
N ILE A 390 -7.99 19.78 4.41
CA ILE A 390 -8.48 21.00 5.08
C ILE A 390 -8.78 22.09 4.04
N LEU A 391 -7.91 22.28 3.06
CA LEU A 391 -8.10 23.27 2.01
C LEU A 391 -9.39 23.01 1.22
N VAL A 392 -9.62 21.76 0.80
CA VAL A 392 -10.84 21.39 0.06
C VAL A 392 -12.06 21.60 0.92
N TYR A 393 -12.04 21.18 2.18
CA TYR A 393 -13.13 21.45 3.12
C TYR A 393 -13.47 22.94 3.24
N GLN A 394 -12.45 23.82 3.24
CA GLN A 394 -12.65 25.28 3.36
C GLN A 394 -13.14 25.93 2.06
N LEU A 395 -12.88 25.28 0.92
CA LEU A 395 -13.31 25.77 -0.40
C LEU A 395 -14.75 25.37 -0.75
N LEU A 396 -15.27 24.29 -0.14
CA LEU A 396 -16.60 23.72 -0.36
C LEU A 396 -17.57 24.08 0.75
#